data_52b85784b2e5570ce6eb1822899b523f
#
_entry.id   52b85784b2e5570ce6eb1822899b523f
#
_cell.length_a   1.000
_cell.length_b   1.000
_cell.length_c   1.000
_cell.angle_alpha   90.00
_cell.angle_beta   90.00
_cell.angle_gamma   90.00
#
_symmetry.space_group_name_H-M   'P 1'
#
loop_
_entity.id
_entity.type
_entity.pdbx_description
1 polymer ?
#
loop_
_entity_poly.entity_id
_entity_poly.type
_entity_poly.pdbx_seq_one_letter_code
_entity_poly.pdbx_strand_id
1 'polypeptide(L)'
;MRAAVLLAAAVSVCVAACGSDTPPQSTATSSTPTPTSRPVDPAICAEKPPQGSVDRSGQDFEFRHGDIKVAVGKTPADSGRGPAAGATPTDEPNCYEFDRWGPSRPDVPPDSLLFVFKDAGTGGAQIEFLISELTGGLLPPVGATRPTVGPLTRPINAQIGVSINGVYHHSSACQLSVTGMSGELAAGSFTCPAATRVDANPLAPDDDVPHDLDESSTTKRPDAEGNSTDTVALSGWFQLTP
;
A
#
# COMPACT_ATOMS: atom_id res chain seq x y z
N MET A 1 57.86 -14.44 -9.13
CA MET A 1 58.04 -14.78 -10.56
C MET A 1 57.20 -13.82 -11.38
N ARG A 2 57.88 -13.10 -12.25
CA ARG A 2 57.37 -12.05 -13.11
C ARG A 2 56.71 -12.66 -14.35
N ALA A 3 55.57 -12.14 -14.84
CA ALA A 3 55.25 -12.14 -16.26
C ALA A 3 54.36 -10.96 -16.56
N ALA A 4 54.93 -10.00 -17.24
CA ALA A 4 54.26 -8.92 -17.94
C ALA A 4 53.93 -9.40 -19.35
N VAL A 5 52.75 -9.06 -19.87
CA VAL A 5 52.45 -9.10 -21.31
C VAL A 5 51.83 -7.77 -21.71
N LEU A 6 52.54 -7.14 -22.64
CA LEU A 6 52.21 -5.89 -23.33
C LEU A 6 51.52 -6.18 -24.67
N LEU A 7 50.93 -5.09 -25.26
CA LEU A 7 50.54 -4.87 -26.66
C LEU A 7 49.10 -5.25 -26.99
N ALA A 8 48.33 -4.49 -27.82
CA ALA A 8 48.66 -3.44 -28.79
C ALA A 8 47.44 -2.57 -29.09
N ALA A 9 47.70 -1.34 -29.41
CA ALA A 9 46.76 -0.37 -29.96
C ALA A 9 46.37 -0.67 -31.41
N ALA A 10 45.10 -0.51 -31.77
CA ALA A 10 44.69 -0.39 -33.15
C ALA A 10 43.79 0.85 -33.29
N VAL A 11 44.35 1.87 -33.88
CA VAL A 11 43.65 3.08 -34.34
C VAL A 11 43.04 2.74 -35.71
N SER A 12 41.74 2.86 -35.83
CA SER A 12 41.04 2.86 -37.13
C SER A 12 40.30 4.17 -37.30
N VAL A 13 40.87 4.99 -38.14
CA VAL A 13 40.25 6.17 -38.72
C VAL A 13 39.35 5.72 -39.88
N CYS A 14 38.08 6.02 -39.86
CA CYS A 14 37.23 5.94 -41.02
C CYS A 14 36.48 7.26 -41.25
N VAL A 15 36.65 7.68 -42.45
CA VAL A 15 36.34 8.90 -43.17
C VAL A 15 34.84 9.22 -43.19
N ALA A 16 34.55 10.52 -43.19
CA ALA A 16 33.27 11.14 -43.43
C ALA A 16 32.65 10.73 -44.78
N ALA A 17 31.36 10.49 -44.78
CA ALA A 17 30.49 10.59 -45.94
C ALA A 17 29.27 11.42 -45.58
N CYS A 18 29.14 12.54 -46.27
CA CYS A 18 27.95 13.42 -46.26
C CYS A 18 26.76 12.76 -46.92
N GLY A 19 25.58 13.09 -46.42
CA GLY A 19 24.39 13.25 -47.27
C GLY A 19 23.28 12.26 -47.01
N SER A 20 22.25 12.71 -46.34
CA SER A 20 20.85 12.63 -46.81
C SER A 20 19.94 13.14 -45.69
N ASP A 21 19.24 14.22 -45.97
CA ASP A 21 18.13 14.72 -45.17
C ASP A 21 17.03 13.66 -45.12
N THR A 22 17.00 12.92 -44.00
CA THR A 22 15.86 12.10 -43.64
C THR A 22 15.07 12.90 -42.61
N PRO A 23 13.77 13.16 -42.82
CA PRO A 23 12.96 13.85 -41.82
C PRO A 23 12.96 13.03 -40.53
N PRO A 24 12.91 13.69 -39.34
CA PRO A 24 12.91 12.99 -38.06
C PRO A 24 11.70 12.08 -37.99
N GLN A 25 11.95 10.81 -38.05
CA GLN A 25 10.96 9.78 -37.77
C GLN A 25 10.57 9.94 -36.33
N SER A 26 9.38 10.48 -36.07
CA SER A 26 8.79 10.53 -34.75
C SER A 26 8.70 9.10 -34.24
N THR A 27 9.63 8.72 -33.36
CA THR A 27 9.52 7.52 -32.56
C THR A 27 8.29 7.68 -31.72
N ALA A 28 7.18 7.08 -32.15
CA ALA A 28 6.01 6.91 -31.32
C ALA A 28 6.48 6.14 -30.08
N THR A 29 6.59 6.84 -28.96
CA THR A 29 6.83 6.23 -27.66
C THR A 29 5.61 5.34 -27.39
N SER A 30 5.79 4.04 -27.57
CA SER A 30 4.78 3.05 -27.24
C SER A 30 4.65 3.07 -25.73
N SER A 31 3.69 3.84 -25.22
CA SER A 31 3.32 3.80 -23.82
C SER A 31 2.73 2.42 -23.53
N THR A 32 3.51 1.56 -22.88
CA THR A 32 3.00 0.31 -22.33
C THR A 32 1.86 0.66 -21.37
N PRO A 33 0.66 0.12 -21.55
CA PRO A 33 -0.44 0.41 -20.64
C PRO A 33 -0.05 -0.02 -19.22
N THR A 34 -0.20 0.88 -18.27
CA THR A 34 0.01 0.57 -16.85
C THR A 34 -0.97 -0.53 -16.45
N PRO A 35 -0.51 -1.60 -15.79
CA PRO A 35 -1.39 -2.64 -15.30
C PRO A 35 -2.47 -2.04 -14.39
N THR A 36 -3.71 -2.42 -14.63
CA THR A 36 -4.87 -1.94 -13.87
C THR A 36 -5.23 -2.97 -12.82
N SER A 37 -5.45 -2.54 -11.57
CA SER A 37 -5.92 -3.42 -10.49
C SER A 37 -7.28 -4.01 -10.86
N ARG A 38 -7.40 -5.34 -10.82
CA ARG A 38 -8.62 -6.06 -11.18
C ARG A 38 -9.35 -6.52 -9.92
N PRO A 39 -10.67 -6.30 -9.83
CA PRO A 39 -11.46 -6.93 -8.80
C PRO A 39 -11.40 -8.46 -8.90
N VAL A 40 -11.37 -9.10 -7.73
CA VAL A 40 -11.51 -10.55 -7.56
C VAL A 40 -12.91 -10.89 -7.05
N ASP A 41 -13.20 -12.18 -6.82
CA ASP A 41 -14.48 -12.62 -6.29
C ASP A 41 -14.77 -11.95 -4.92
N PRO A 42 -15.90 -11.25 -4.75
CA PRO A 42 -16.25 -10.60 -3.49
C PRO A 42 -16.29 -11.54 -2.28
N ALA A 43 -16.57 -12.82 -2.50
CA ALA A 43 -16.58 -13.84 -1.44
C ALA A 43 -15.23 -13.97 -0.73
N ILE A 44 -14.11 -13.75 -1.44
CA ILE A 44 -12.75 -13.84 -0.90
C ILE A 44 -12.52 -12.80 0.19
N CYS A 45 -13.04 -11.57 0.02
CA CYS A 45 -12.93 -10.52 1.03
C CYS A 45 -13.78 -10.81 2.28
N ALA A 46 -14.80 -11.65 2.17
CA ALA A 46 -15.68 -12.04 3.28
C ALA A 46 -15.15 -13.26 4.06
N GLU A 47 -14.08 -13.88 3.62
CA GLU A 47 -13.45 -14.98 4.32
C GLU A 47 -12.87 -14.54 5.66
N LYS A 48 -12.65 -15.49 6.54
CA LYS A 48 -12.05 -15.22 7.84
C LYS A 48 -10.54 -15.39 7.76
N PRO A 49 -9.77 -14.46 8.34
CA PRO A 49 -8.33 -14.62 8.45
C PRO A 49 -7.97 -15.87 9.28
N PRO A 50 -6.79 -16.46 9.03
CA PRO A 50 -6.29 -17.55 9.85
C PRO A 50 -6.14 -17.12 11.30
N GLN A 51 -6.21 -18.10 12.19
CA GLN A 51 -6.10 -17.92 13.64
C GLN A 51 -4.74 -18.41 14.11
N GLY A 52 -4.10 -17.69 15.03
CA GLY A 52 -2.81 -18.05 15.61
C GLY A 52 -2.62 -17.50 17.00
N SER A 53 -1.44 -17.72 17.55
CA SER A 53 -1.04 -17.08 18.81
C SER A 53 -0.80 -15.58 18.58
N VAL A 54 -1.11 -14.78 19.59
CA VAL A 54 -0.82 -13.34 19.59
C VAL A 54 0.28 -13.06 20.59
N ASP A 55 1.50 -12.88 20.07
CA ASP A 55 2.62 -12.37 20.86
C ASP A 55 2.51 -10.85 20.94
N ARG A 56 2.28 -10.36 22.13
CA ARG A 56 2.11 -8.93 22.41
C ARG A 56 3.43 -8.24 22.79
N SER A 57 4.57 -8.86 22.51
CA SER A 57 5.88 -8.24 22.74
C SER A 57 6.19 -7.12 21.75
N GLY A 58 5.62 -7.20 20.54
CA GLY A 58 5.82 -6.22 19.46
C GLY A 58 7.23 -6.24 18.85
N GLN A 59 7.99 -7.32 19.03
CA GLN A 59 9.39 -7.38 18.62
C GLN A 59 9.70 -8.58 17.73
N ASP A 60 10.75 -8.43 16.91
CA ASP A 60 11.39 -9.50 16.11
C ASP A 60 10.46 -10.19 15.10
N PHE A 61 9.52 -9.45 14.51
CA PHE A 61 8.67 -9.97 13.45
C PHE A 61 9.36 -9.87 12.09
N GLU A 62 9.34 -10.97 11.34
CA GLU A 62 9.81 -11.00 9.95
C GLU A 62 8.81 -11.76 9.08
N PHE A 63 8.25 -11.07 8.07
CA PHE A 63 7.29 -11.65 7.15
C PHE A 63 7.66 -11.34 5.71
N ARG A 64 7.74 -12.37 4.87
CA ARG A 64 8.17 -12.27 3.47
C ARG A 64 7.06 -12.62 2.49
N HIS A 65 6.09 -13.39 2.93
CA HIS A 65 5.03 -13.93 2.12
C HIS A 65 3.67 -13.55 2.69
N GLY A 66 2.65 -13.62 1.86
CA GLY A 66 1.28 -13.37 2.25
C GLY A 66 0.58 -12.38 1.36
N ASP A 67 -0.60 -12.01 1.78
CA ASP A 67 -1.51 -11.19 0.99
C ASP A 67 -2.48 -10.41 1.87
N ILE A 68 -3.14 -9.44 1.27
CA ILE A 68 -4.27 -8.71 1.82
C ILE A 68 -5.45 -8.76 0.85
N LYS A 69 -6.65 -8.96 1.37
CA LYS A 69 -7.91 -8.84 0.65
C LYS A 69 -8.63 -7.60 1.15
N VAL A 70 -9.00 -6.72 0.23
CA VAL A 70 -9.65 -5.44 0.56
C VAL A 70 -10.95 -5.29 -0.22
N ALA A 71 -12.04 -5.21 0.49
CA ALA A 71 -13.33 -4.82 -0.04
C ALA A 71 -13.48 -3.30 0.04
N VAL A 72 -13.78 -2.68 -1.10
CA VAL A 72 -13.99 -1.24 -1.24
C VAL A 72 -15.46 -1.00 -1.60
N GLY A 73 -16.17 -0.33 -0.72
CA GLY A 73 -17.61 -0.10 -0.87
C GLY A 73 -18.02 1.34 -0.56
N LYS A 74 -19.30 1.59 -0.66
CA LYS A 74 -19.88 2.89 -0.29
C LYS A 74 -19.84 3.08 1.22
N THR A 75 -19.70 4.33 1.66
CA THR A 75 -19.82 4.65 3.08
C THR A 75 -21.23 4.43 3.59
N PRO A 76 -21.43 4.14 4.90
CA PRO A 76 -22.76 4.03 5.48
C PRO A 76 -23.61 5.30 5.30
N ALA A 77 -23.00 6.47 5.23
CA ALA A 77 -23.67 7.74 4.97
C ALA A 77 -24.25 7.83 3.54
N ASP A 78 -23.64 7.20 2.57
CA ASP A 78 -24.07 7.20 1.17
C ASP A 78 -25.12 6.11 0.88
N SER A 79 -25.17 5.08 1.70
CA SER A 79 -26.15 3.98 1.57
C SER A 79 -27.60 4.43 1.77
N GLY A 80 -27.82 5.59 2.39
CA GLY A 80 -29.14 6.20 2.58
C GLY A 80 -29.63 7.09 1.42
N ARG A 81 -28.75 7.38 0.46
CA ARG A 81 -29.11 8.14 -0.75
C ARG A 81 -29.57 7.14 -1.80
N GLY A 82 -30.87 7.06 -2.02
CA GLY A 82 -31.45 6.14 -3.00
C GLY A 82 -30.78 6.24 -4.39
N PRO A 83 -30.81 5.15 -5.18
CA PRO A 83 -30.14 5.13 -6.48
C PRO A 83 -30.71 6.24 -7.37
N ALA A 84 -29.81 6.98 -8.03
CA ALA A 84 -30.22 7.86 -9.12
C ALA A 84 -30.97 7.03 -10.17
N ALA A 85 -32.10 7.53 -10.63
CA ALA A 85 -32.95 6.82 -11.56
C ALA A 85 -32.15 6.33 -12.79
N GLY A 86 -31.99 5.03 -12.93
CA GLY A 86 -31.31 4.38 -14.05
C GLY A 86 -29.98 3.69 -13.72
N ALA A 87 -29.45 3.79 -12.53
CA ALA A 87 -28.31 2.99 -12.09
C ALA A 87 -28.80 1.67 -11.48
N THR A 88 -28.35 0.56 -12.03
CA THR A 88 -28.48 -0.75 -11.37
C THR A 88 -27.52 -0.72 -10.18
N PRO A 89 -27.97 -0.73 -8.93
CA PRO A 89 -27.05 -0.74 -7.80
C PRO A 89 -26.53 -2.17 -7.64
N THR A 90 -25.34 -2.42 -8.06
CA THR A 90 -24.54 -3.47 -7.44
C THR A 90 -24.01 -2.84 -6.15
N ASP A 91 -24.76 -3.00 -5.07
CA ASP A 91 -24.36 -2.54 -3.73
C ASP A 91 -23.24 -3.43 -3.12
N GLU A 92 -22.78 -4.41 -3.87
CA GLU A 92 -21.66 -5.27 -3.45
C GLU A 92 -20.34 -4.50 -3.54
N PRO A 93 -19.53 -4.56 -2.49
CA PRO A 93 -18.20 -3.96 -2.52
C PRO A 93 -17.31 -4.70 -3.53
N ASN A 94 -16.44 -3.98 -4.22
CA ASN A 94 -15.41 -4.58 -5.06
C ASN A 94 -14.31 -5.12 -4.15
N CYS A 95 -13.91 -6.37 -4.38
CA CYS A 95 -12.81 -7.03 -3.67
C CYS A 95 -11.53 -6.98 -4.50
N TYR A 96 -10.43 -6.65 -3.85
CA TYR A 96 -9.08 -6.62 -4.44
C TYR A 96 -8.13 -7.44 -3.59
N GLU A 97 -7.13 -8.03 -4.23
CA GLU A 97 -6.07 -8.80 -3.59
C GLU A 97 -4.72 -8.24 -3.98
N PHE A 98 -3.83 -8.11 -2.98
CA PHE A 98 -2.47 -7.61 -3.17
C PHE A 98 -1.50 -8.50 -2.40
N ASP A 99 -0.34 -8.77 -3.03
CA ASP A 99 0.71 -9.60 -2.44
C ASP A 99 1.63 -8.79 -1.51
N ARG A 100 2.21 -9.47 -0.53
CA ARG A 100 3.21 -8.87 0.37
C ARG A 100 4.35 -8.24 -0.41
N TRP A 101 4.69 -6.99 -0.05
CA TRP A 101 5.76 -6.23 -0.68
C TRP A 101 6.61 -5.48 0.36
N GLY A 102 7.87 -5.17 -0.01
CA GLY A 102 8.77 -4.37 0.80
C GLY A 102 9.62 -5.19 1.80
N PRO A 103 10.23 -4.51 2.78
CA PRO A 103 11.12 -5.15 3.75
C PRO A 103 10.42 -6.23 4.55
N SER A 104 11.12 -7.31 4.90
CA SER A 104 10.55 -8.40 5.72
C SER A 104 10.21 -7.94 7.13
N ARG A 105 10.99 -7.00 7.67
CA ARG A 105 10.73 -6.42 9.00
C ARG A 105 9.75 -5.27 8.86
N PRO A 106 8.65 -5.31 9.61
CA PRO A 106 7.62 -4.28 9.55
C PRO A 106 7.93 -3.04 10.43
N ASP A 107 9.05 -3.05 11.14
CA ASP A 107 9.38 -2.02 12.12
C ASP A 107 9.61 -0.66 11.44
N VAL A 108 8.86 0.34 11.87
CA VAL A 108 9.01 1.74 11.47
C VAL A 108 9.28 2.58 12.71
N PRO A 109 10.44 3.23 12.84
CA PRO A 109 10.67 4.16 13.92
C PRO A 109 9.69 5.36 13.87
N PRO A 110 9.17 5.88 15.00
CA PRO A 110 9.64 5.53 16.34
C PRO A 110 9.01 4.29 16.98
N ASP A 111 7.84 3.81 16.62
CA ASP A 111 7.22 2.66 17.30
C ASP A 111 5.98 2.12 16.56
N SER A 112 6.05 2.01 15.24
CA SER A 112 4.99 1.44 14.40
C SER A 112 5.38 0.12 13.78
N LEU A 113 4.38 -0.66 13.40
CA LEU A 113 4.49 -1.78 12.49
C LEU A 113 3.74 -1.45 11.19
N LEU A 114 4.45 -1.50 10.06
CA LEU A 114 3.92 -1.22 8.73
C LEU A 114 4.01 -2.45 7.84
N PHE A 115 2.90 -2.90 7.33
CA PHE A 115 2.79 -3.94 6.32
C PHE A 115 2.35 -3.33 5.00
N VAL A 116 3.11 -3.60 3.96
CA VAL A 116 2.85 -3.08 2.61
C VAL A 116 2.58 -4.24 1.66
N PHE A 117 1.61 -4.04 0.78
CA PHE A 117 1.17 -5.00 -0.23
C PHE A 117 1.02 -4.29 -1.56
N LYS A 118 1.38 -4.95 -2.66
CA LYS A 118 1.29 -4.37 -4.01
C LYS A 118 0.83 -5.39 -5.03
N ASP A 119 0.26 -4.89 -6.11
CA ASP A 119 0.09 -5.62 -7.37
C ASP A 119 1.24 -5.31 -8.35
N ALA A 120 1.12 -5.78 -9.58
CA ALA A 120 2.10 -5.50 -10.63
C ALA A 120 2.06 -4.05 -11.17
N GLY A 121 1.08 -3.24 -10.72
CA GLY A 121 0.86 -1.88 -11.19
C GLY A 121 1.02 -0.84 -10.08
N THR A 122 0.10 0.11 -10.08
CA THR A 122 0.00 1.19 -9.06
C THR A 122 -0.98 0.84 -7.94
N GLY A 123 -1.52 -0.38 -7.95
CA GLY A 123 -2.41 -0.88 -6.91
C GLY A 123 -1.64 -1.43 -5.72
N GLY A 124 -2.26 -1.36 -4.56
CA GLY A 124 -1.70 -1.89 -3.35
C GLY A 124 -2.47 -1.47 -2.11
N ALA A 125 -2.01 -1.94 -0.98
CA ALA A 125 -2.55 -1.58 0.33
C ALA A 125 -1.43 -1.48 1.36
N GLN A 126 -1.71 -0.75 2.43
CA GLN A 126 -0.84 -0.70 3.60
C GLN A 126 -1.67 -0.74 4.87
N ILE A 127 -1.12 -1.39 5.89
CA ILE A 127 -1.65 -1.40 7.25
C ILE A 127 -0.53 -0.94 8.17
N GLU A 128 -0.80 0.10 8.95
CA GLU A 128 0.12 0.59 9.97
C GLU A 128 -0.60 0.71 11.31
N PHE A 129 0.06 0.28 12.38
CA PHE A 129 -0.41 0.50 13.74
C PHE A 129 0.74 0.62 14.72
N LEU A 130 0.49 1.32 15.81
CA LEU A 130 1.49 1.52 16.85
C LEU A 130 1.74 0.22 17.63
N ILE A 131 2.99 -0.06 17.96
CA ILE A 131 3.38 -1.19 18.83
C ILE A 131 2.65 -1.09 20.17
N SER A 132 2.45 0.13 20.69
CA SER A 132 1.71 0.35 21.93
C SER A 132 0.26 -0.15 21.89
N GLU A 133 -0.39 -0.13 20.74
CA GLU A 133 -1.72 -0.73 20.57
C GLU A 133 -1.67 -2.26 20.76
N LEU A 134 -0.68 -2.91 20.16
CA LEU A 134 -0.46 -4.35 20.34
C LEU A 134 -0.07 -4.71 21.77
N THR A 135 0.86 -3.96 22.37
CA THR A 135 1.39 -4.25 23.73
C THR A 135 0.47 -3.79 24.85
N GLY A 136 -0.62 -3.07 24.54
CA GLY A 136 -1.54 -2.50 25.54
C GLY A 136 -0.96 -1.31 26.29
N GLY A 137 -0.13 -0.50 25.62
CA GLY A 137 0.49 0.70 26.18
C GLY A 137 1.72 0.42 27.07
N LEU A 138 2.15 -0.84 27.13
CA LEU A 138 3.39 -1.18 27.85
C LEU A 138 4.58 -0.91 26.94
N LEU A 139 5.53 -0.15 27.46
CA LEU A 139 6.80 0.10 26.76
C LEU A 139 7.59 -1.21 26.60
N PRO A 140 8.44 -1.30 25.56
CA PRO A 140 9.36 -2.42 25.43
C PRO A 140 10.13 -2.64 26.73
N PRO A 141 10.41 -3.90 27.10
CA PRO A 141 11.04 -4.20 28.38
C PRO A 141 12.41 -3.53 28.48
N VAL A 142 12.57 -2.71 29.50
CA VAL A 142 13.88 -2.23 29.90
C VAL A 142 14.49 -3.31 30.78
N GLY A 143 15.45 -4.05 30.23
CA GLY A 143 16.09 -5.17 30.92
C GLY A 143 15.36 -6.53 30.73
N ALA A 144 15.58 -7.46 31.64
CA ALA A 144 15.10 -8.85 31.53
C ALA A 144 13.62 -9.05 31.93
N THR A 145 12.96 -8.03 32.44
CA THR A 145 11.58 -8.17 32.93
C THR A 145 10.60 -7.79 31.84
N ARG A 146 9.89 -8.78 31.30
CA ARG A 146 8.78 -8.55 30.37
C ARG A 146 7.48 -8.45 31.16
N PRO A 147 6.72 -7.34 31.04
CA PRO A 147 5.41 -7.28 31.64
C PRO A 147 4.49 -8.31 31.00
N THR A 148 3.72 -9.02 31.83
CA THR A 148 2.70 -9.94 31.33
C THR A 148 1.49 -9.14 30.87
N VAL A 149 1.20 -9.18 29.58
CA VAL A 149 0.02 -8.54 28.98
C VAL A 149 -1.06 -9.60 28.83
N GLY A 150 -2.29 -9.27 29.21
CA GLY A 150 -3.45 -10.16 29.00
C GLY A 150 -3.76 -10.36 27.50
N PRO A 151 -4.72 -11.24 27.17
CA PRO A 151 -5.10 -11.49 25.80
C PRO A 151 -5.62 -10.22 25.12
N LEU A 152 -5.37 -10.09 23.81
CA LEU A 152 -5.94 -9.02 23.00
C LEU A 152 -7.40 -9.36 22.69
N THR A 153 -8.34 -8.74 23.42
CA THR A 153 -9.78 -9.06 23.34
C THR A 153 -10.59 -8.00 22.60
N ARG A 154 -9.95 -6.91 22.17
CA ARG A 154 -10.59 -5.79 21.47
C ARG A 154 -9.80 -5.45 20.22
N PRO A 155 -10.47 -4.94 19.18
CA PRO A 155 -9.77 -4.35 18.06
C PRO A 155 -8.84 -3.22 18.51
N ILE A 156 -7.72 -3.09 17.82
CA ILE A 156 -6.77 -1.99 17.98
C ILE A 156 -7.00 -0.97 16.89
N ASN A 157 -6.54 0.26 17.10
CA ASN A 157 -6.58 1.29 16.07
C ASN A 157 -5.46 1.05 15.06
N ALA A 158 -5.79 1.20 13.77
CA ALA A 158 -4.84 1.10 12.67
C ALA A 158 -5.09 2.19 11.64
N GLN A 159 -4.05 2.52 10.90
CA GLN A 159 -4.12 3.32 9.69
C GLN A 159 -4.09 2.38 8.50
N ILE A 160 -5.03 2.54 7.58
CA ILE A 160 -5.11 1.71 6.39
C ILE A 160 -5.26 2.59 5.16
N GLY A 161 -4.40 2.32 4.19
CA GLY A 161 -4.42 2.95 2.89
C GLY A 161 -4.55 1.93 1.79
N VAL A 162 -5.29 2.27 0.73
CA VAL A 162 -5.51 1.42 -0.43
C VAL A 162 -5.42 2.26 -1.70
N SER A 163 -4.60 1.83 -2.64
CA SER A 163 -4.50 2.41 -3.98
C SER A 163 -5.14 1.48 -5.00
N ILE A 164 -6.12 1.98 -5.75
CA ILE A 164 -6.76 1.26 -6.84
C ILE A 164 -6.72 2.13 -8.08
N ASN A 165 -6.07 1.63 -9.13
CA ASN A 165 -5.88 2.36 -10.38
C ASN A 165 -5.26 3.76 -10.19
N GLY A 166 -4.32 3.87 -9.25
CA GLY A 166 -3.64 5.12 -8.93
C GLY A 166 -4.40 6.06 -8.00
N VAL A 167 -5.64 5.75 -7.64
CA VAL A 167 -6.42 6.55 -6.67
C VAL A 167 -6.20 5.99 -5.27
N TYR A 168 -5.60 6.79 -4.40
CA TYR A 168 -5.28 6.38 -3.03
C TYR A 168 -6.31 6.90 -2.03
N HIS A 169 -6.85 5.97 -1.23
CA HIS A 169 -7.76 6.27 -0.12
C HIS A 169 -7.11 5.87 1.20
N HIS A 170 -7.22 6.72 2.19
CA HIS A 170 -6.59 6.50 3.50
C HIS A 170 -7.56 6.78 4.64
N SER A 171 -7.45 5.98 5.70
CA SER A 171 -8.13 6.19 6.98
C SER A 171 -7.18 5.95 8.14
N SER A 172 -7.13 6.89 9.07
CA SER A 172 -6.36 6.77 10.32
C SER A 172 -7.16 6.21 11.49
N ALA A 173 -8.42 5.82 11.26
CA ALA A 173 -9.35 5.39 12.30
C ALA A 173 -10.01 4.05 11.95
N CYS A 174 -9.21 3.09 11.54
CA CYS A 174 -9.66 1.73 11.25
C CYS A 174 -9.60 0.86 12.52
N GLN A 175 -10.54 -0.06 12.63
CA GLN A 175 -10.50 -1.10 13.66
C GLN A 175 -9.83 -2.35 13.09
N LEU A 176 -8.75 -2.78 13.73
CA LEU A 176 -8.00 -3.97 13.37
C LEU A 176 -8.17 -5.05 14.44
N SER A 177 -8.81 -6.16 14.08
CA SER A 177 -8.95 -7.35 14.90
C SER A 177 -7.82 -8.32 14.57
N VAL A 178 -6.77 -8.33 15.37
CA VAL A 178 -5.62 -9.23 15.21
C VAL A 178 -6.02 -10.64 15.59
N THR A 179 -5.87 -11.61 14.69
CA THR A 179 -6.18 -13.03 14.90
C THR A 179 -4.94 -13.89 15.01
N GLY A 180 -3.79 -13.39 14.64
CA GLY A 180 -2.46 -13.98 14.80
C GLY A 180 -1.41 -12.88 14.78
N MET A 181 -0.40 -12.98 15.65
CA MET A 181 0.78 -12.11 15.65
C MET A 181 1.91 -12.85 16.36
N SER A 182 2.74 -13.51 15.63
CA SER A 182 3.87 -14.30 16.12
C SER A 182 4.97 -14.33 15.06
N GLY A 183 6.10 -14.96 15.34
CA GLY A 183 7.14 -15.19 14.34
C GLY A 183 6.71 -16.06 13.16
N GLU A 184 5.59 -16.78 13.26
CA GLU A 184 5.10 -17.71 12.24
C GLU A 184 3.92 -17.14 11.42
N LEU A 185 3.17 -16.20 12.00
CA LEU A 185 1.94 -15.69 11.41
C LEU A 185 1.63 -14.29 11.91
N ALA A 186 1.38 -13.34 10.98
CA ALA A 186 0.59 -12.16 11.27
C ALA A 186 -0.72 -12.24 10.47
N ALA A 187 -1.85 -12.09 11.14
CA ALA A 187 -3.16 -12.15 10.51
C ALA A 187 -4.18 -11.31 11.27
N GLY A 188 -5.16 -10.80 10.55
CA GLY A 188 -6.23 -10.02 11.14
C GLY A 188 -7.26 -9.58 10.13
N SER A 189 -8.40 -9.12 10.61
CA SER A 189 -9.42 -8.47 9.82
C SER A 189 -9.56 -7.00 10.21
N PHE A 190 -9.99 -6.17 9.30
CA PHE A 190 -10.12 -4.74 9.54
C PHE A 190 -11.41 -4.16 8.97
N THR A 191 -11.81 -3.03 9.54
CA THR A 191 -12.91 -2.21 9.04
C THR A 191 -12.58 -0.73 9.20
N CYS A 192 -12.76 0.04 8.13
CA CYS A 192 -12.64 1.49 8.10
C CYS A 192 -13.98 2.06 7.58
N PRO A 193 -14.79 2.68 8.42
CA PRO A 193 -16.08 3.19 8.00
C PRO A 193 -15.99 4.33 6.97
N ALA A 194 -14.85 5.03 6.96
CA ALA A 194 -14.57 6.11 6.03
C ALA A 194 -13.07 6.20 5.75
N ALA A 195 -12.68 6.04 4.50
CA ALA A 195 -11.35 6.31 3.98
C ALA A 195 -11.47 7.40 2.92
N THR A 196 -10.78 8.51 3.11
CA THR A 196 -10.84 9.66 2.21
C THR A 196 -9.76 9.56 1.14
N ARG A 197 -10.07 10.05 -0.05
CA ARG A 197 -9.08 10.18 -1.10
C ARG A 197 -7.98 11.15 -0.69
N VAL A 198 -6.74 10.77 -0.97
CA VAL A 198 -5.53 11.56 -0.75
C VAL A 198 -4.78 11.69 -2.06
N ASP A 199 -4.32 12.88 -2.40
CA ASP A 199 -3.64 13.13 -3.67
C ASP A 199 -2.27 12.45 -3.73
N ALA A 200 -1.53 12.43 -2.60
CA ALA A 200 -0.24 11.74 -2.51
C ALA A 200 -0.47 10.22 -2.32
N ASN A 201 0.05 9.42 -3.25
CA ASN A 201 -0.05 7.97 -3.21
C ASN A 201 1.30 7.32 -2.84
N PRO A 202 1.54 6.94 -1.57
CA PRO A 202 2.82 6.37 -1.16
C PRO A 202 3.11 4.98 -1.76
N LEU A 203 2.12 4.39 -2.44
CA LEU A 203 2.26 3.11 -3.11
C LEU A 203 2.63 3.25 -4.59
N ALA A 204 2.56 4.45 -5.17
CA ALA A 204 2.99 4.71 -6.54
C ALA A 204 4.52 4.90 -6.58
N PRO A 205 5.23 4.25 -7.53
CA PRO A 205 6.70 4.32 -7.58
C PRO A 205 7.24 5.69 -8.02
N ASP A 206 6.45 6.49 -8.70
CA ASP A 206 6.86 7.74 -9.36
C ASP A 206 5.99 8.93 -8.91
N ASP A 207 5.44 8.85 -7.69
CA ASP A 207 4.73 10.00 -7.13
C ASP A 207 5.77 11.03 -6.65
N ASP A 208 6.35 11.75 -7.62
CA ASP A 208 7.14 12.94 -7.36
C ASP A 208 6.24 13.99 -6.72
N VAL A 209 6.02 13.87 -5.41
CA VAL A 209 5.43 14.95 -4.62
C VAL A 209 6.42 16.11 -4.72
N PRO A 210 6.09 17.21 -5.39
CA PRO A 210 7.01 18.34 -5.47
C PRO A 210 7.27 18.81 -4.05
N HIS A 211 8.50 18.62 -3.58
CA HIS A 211 8.96 19.08 -2.28
C HIS A 211 9.14 20.59 -2.19
N ASP A 212 8.96 21.29 -3.30
CA ASP A 212 9.08 22.74 -3.37
C ASP A 212 7.76 23.42 -2.96
N LEU A 213 7.43 23.36 -1.69
CA LEU A 213 6.36 24.16 -1.11
C LEU A 213 6.72 25.65 -0.97
N ASP A 214 7.94 26.06 -1.37
CA ASP A 214 8.42 27.44 -1.25
C ASP A 214 8.09 28.32 -2.46
N GLU A 215 7.63 27.75 -3.56
CA GLU A 215 7.09 28.56 -4.65
C GLU A 215 5.60 28.79 -4.45
N SER A 216 5.27 29.95 -3.96
CA SER A 216 3.95 30.58 -4.01
C SER A 216 3.46 30.68 -5.47
N SER A 217 3.22 29.55 -6.10
CA SER A 217 2.39 29.51 -7.29
C SER A 217 0.94 29.71 -6.86
N THR A 218 0.55 30.98 -6.84
CA THR A 218 -0.83 31.43 -6.89
C THR A 218 -1.48 31.00 -8.22
N THR A 219 -1.28 29.77 -8.62
CA THR A 219 -2.13 29.14 -9.60
C THR A 219 -3.33 28.63 -8.81
N LYS A 220 -4.29 29.53 -8.68
CA LYS A 220 -5.63 29.25 -8.22
C LYS A 220 -6.09 27.98 -8.93
N ARG A 221 -6.01 26.84 -8.23
CA ARG A 221 -6.62 25.59 -8.69
C ARG A 221 -8.07 25.96 -8.96
N PRO A 222 -8.63 25.68 -10.14
CA PRO A 222 -10.04 25.94 -10.37
C PRO A 222 -10.81 25.20 -9.28
N ASP A 223 -11.58 25.97 -8.58
CA ASP A 223 -12.37 25.62 -7.42
C ASP A 223 -12.94 24.21 -7.55
N ALA A 224 -12.47 23.31 -6.71
CA ALA A 224 -13.15 22.06 -6.41
C ALA A 224 -14.42 22.36 -5.61
N GLU A 225 -15.32 23.16 -6.19
CA GLU A 225 -16.75 23.21 -5.86
C GLU A 225 -17.45 22.05 -6.54
N GLY A 226 -17.00 20.88 -6.21
CA GLY A 226 -17.60 19.61 -6.54
C GLY A 226 -17.51 18.76 -5.30
N ASN A 227 -18.27 19.12 -4.34
CA ASN A 227 -18.55 18.43 -3.10
C ASN A 227 -18.89 16.96 -3.36
N SER A 228 -17.88 16.14 -3.51
CA SER A 228 -17.91 14.73 -3.23
C SER A 228 -16.55 14.46 -2.61
N THR A 229 -16.48 14.50 -1.29
CA THR A 229 -15.43 13.79 -0.58
C THR A 229 -15.53 12.37 -1.11
N ASP A 230 -14.60 12.02 -2.00
CA ASP A 230 -14.49 10.68 -2.55
C ASP A 230 -14.04 9.77 -1.41
N THR A 231 -15.04 9.38 -0.63
CA THR A 231 -14.88 8.65 0.62
C THR A 231 -15.48 7.28 0.42
N VAL A 232 -14.71 6.26 0.75
CA VAL A 232 -15.09 4.86 0.63
C VAL A 232 -15.05 4.17 1.98
N ALA A 233 -15.82 3.12 2.15
CA ALA A 233 -15.66 2.19 3.26
C ALA A 233 -14.68 1.09 2.85
N LEU A 234 -13.75 0.74 3.75
CA LEU A 234 -12.83 -0.36 3.54
C LEU A 234 -13.08 -1.45 4.57
N SER A 235 -13.03 -2.69 4.14
CA SER A 235 -13.01 -3.85 5.02
C SER A 235 -12.22 -4.98 4.38
N GLY A 236 -11.81 -5.95 5.17
CA GLY A 236 -11.05 -7.06 4.64
C GLY A 236 -10.20 -7.77 5.68
N TRP A 237 -9.22 -8.51 5.20
CA TRP A 237 -8.33 -9.26 6.05
C TRP A 237 -6.98 -9.48 5.38
N PHE A 238 -5.98 -9.81 6.19
CA PHE A 238 -4.63 -10.10 5.71
C PHE A 238 -4.04 -11.31 6.42
N GLN A 239 -3.04 -11.91 5.78
CA GLN A 239 -2.17 -12.93 6.35
C GLN A 239 -0.74 -12.75 5.88
N LEU A 240 0.22 -12.98 6.76
CA LEU A 240 1.64 -12.90 6.48
C LEU A 240 2.37 -14.05 7.15
N THR A 241 3.37 -14.59 6.48
CA THR A 241 4.26 -15.65 6.97
C THR A 241 5.73 -15.32 6.71
N PRO A 242 6.67 -15.92 7.43
CA PRO A 242 8.12 -15.75 7.26
C PRO A 242 8.62 -15.94 5.85
#